data_b33b3f9a98c20840c2830fddc7ef2144
#
_entry.id   b33b3f9a98c20840c2830fddc7ef2144
#
_cell.length_a   1.000
_cell.length_b   1.000
_cell.length_c   1.000
_cell.angle_alpha   90.00
_cell.angle_beta   90.00
_cell.angle_gamma   90.00
#
_symmetry.space_group_name_H-M   'P 1'
#
loop_
_entity.id
_entity.type
_entity.pdbx_description
1 polymer ?
#
loop_
_entity_poly.entity_id
_entity_poly.type
_entity_poly.pdbx_seq_one_letter_code
_entity_poly.pdbx_strand_id
1 'polypeptide(L)'
;EAVSKIAKTVGNLEDPPIICGLARALKKDISTCYDAIKHAKFPRIHTFVATSDIHMEHKLKKSRAQVLDITTEMVSHAKSLCDDVEFSAEDALRSDFEFLYEVYSRAVEAGATTLNVPDTVGYTTPAEFFSLIKGMRKNVRGIDKVTISVHGHNDLGMAVANFLAAIEGGARQMECTINGIGERAGNAALEELVMGLHVRKAYYKKFFERPEESEAALTNGRQK
;
A
#
# COMPACT_ATOMS: atom_id res chain seq x y z
N GLU A 1 20.53 -12.97 1.74
CA GLU A 1 21.74 -12.48 2.44
C GLU A 1 21.68 -10.97 2.62
N ALA A 2 21.52 -10.15 1.53
CA ALA A 2 21.50 -8.69 1.61
C ALA A 2 20.39 -8.17 2.54
N VAL A 3 19.15 -8.61 2.35
CA VAL A 3 18.00 -8.21 3.19
C VAL A 3 18.24 -8.55 4.65
N SER A 4 18.81 -9.73 4.95
CA SER A 4 19.13 -10.13 6.33
C SER A 4 20.22 -9.26 6.97
N LYS A 5 21.19 -8.77 6.19
CA LYS A 5 22.17 -7.78 6.69
C LYS A 5 21.49 -6.45 7.03
N ILE A 6 20.62 -5.94 6.14
CA ILE A 6 19.86 -4.71 6.38
C ILE A 6 18.99 -4.86 7.65
N ALA A 7 18.27 -5.98 7.78
CA ALA A 7 17.45 -6.24 8.95
C ALA A 7 18.25 -6.25 10.26
N LYS A 8 19.46 -6.80 10.25
CA LYS A 8 20.34 -6.85 11.43
C LYS A 8 21.02 -5.54 11.77
N THR A 9 21.27 -4.67 10.79
CA THR A 9 21.96 -3.39 10.97
C THR A 9 20.98 -2.23 11.04
N VAL A 10 20.36 -1.87 9.92
CA VAL A 10 19.43 -0.74 9.83
C VAL A 10 18.16 -0.97 10.67
N GLY A 11 17.66 -2.22 10.70
CA GLY A 11 16.48 -2.59 11.47
C GLY A 11 16.66 -2.59 12.99
N ASN A 12 17.86 -2.27 13.49
CA ASN A 12 18.18 -2.22 14.93
C ASN A 12 18.91 -0.94 15.34
N LEU A 13 18.80 0.12 14.58
CA LEU A 13 19.24 1.46 14.97
C LEU A 13 18.47 1.96 16.19
N GLU A 14 18.88 3.06 16.79
CA GLU A 14 18.20 3.69 17.93
C GLU A 14 16.74 4.02 17.58
N ASP A 15 16.51 4.61 16.40
CA ASP A 15 15.19 4.85 15.81
C ASP A 15 15.10 4.10 14.46
N PRO A 16 14.82 2.78 14.48
CA PRO A 16 14.89 1.98 13.28
C PRO A 16 13.62 2.09 12.44
N PRO A 17 13.75 2.08 11.10
CA PRO A 17 12.60 1.95 10.22
C PRO A 17 12.01 0.53 10.28
N ILE A 18 10.77 0.39 9.79
CA ILE A 18 10.20 -0.91 9.45
C ILE A 18 11.03 -1.52 8.32
N ILE A 19 11.48 -2.76 8.50
CA ILE A 19 12.16 -3.52 7.45
C ILE A 19 11.14 -4.43 6.77
N CYS A 20 10.77 -4.05 5.55
CA CYS A 20 9.80 -4.78 4.77
C CYS A 20 10.48 -5.74 3.78
N GLY A 21 9.99 -6.96 3.71
CA GLY A 21 10.41 -7.95 2.69
C GLY A 21 9.24 -8.33 1.80
N LEU A 22 9.48 -8.37 0.47
CA LEU A 22 8.47 -8.74 -0.53
C LEU A 22 8.54 -10.23 -0.87
N ALA A 23 7.39 -10.89 -0.85
CA ALA A 23 7.26 -12.31 -1.18
C ALA A 23 6.03 -12.56 -2.07
N ARG A 24 6.16 -13.47 -3.04
CA ARG A 24 4.99 -13.97 -3.77
C ARG A 24 4.04 -14.68 -2.78
N ALA A 25 2.76 -14.74 -3.14
CA ALA A 25 1.74 -15.44 -2.35
C ALA A 25 1.90 -16.97 -2.41
N LEU A 26 3.01 -17.44 -1.83
CA LEU A 26 3.39 -18.84 -1.66
C LEU A 26 3.99 -19.03 -0.25
N LYS A 27 3.53 -20.00 0.50
CA LYS A 27 4.01 -20.26 1.88
C LYS A 27 5.54 -20.30 2.02
N LYS A 28 6.22 -20.99 1.08
CA LYS A 28 7.68 -21.08 1.08
C LYS A 28 8.34 -19.71 0.92
N ASP A 29 7.84 -18.88 0.00
CA ASP A 29 8.41 -17.56 -0.27
C ASP A 29 8.18 -16.63 0.92
N ILE A 30 6.98 -16.63 1.50
CA ILE A 30 6.62 -15.86 2.70
C ILE A 30 7.50 -16.27 3.89
N SER A 31 7.67 -17.56 4.13
CA SER A 31 8.54 -18.05 5.22
C SER A 31 10.01 -17.69 5.00
N THR A 32 10.52 -17.80 3.76
CA THR A 32 11.87 -17.37 3.40
C THR A 32 12.07 -15.87 3.58
N CYS A 33 11.06 -15.08 3.22
CA CYS A 33 11.06 -13.64 3.44
C CYS A 33 11.13 -13.31 4.93
N TYR A 34 10.28 -13.93 5.75
CA TYR A 34 10.31 -13.73 7.19
C TYR A 34 11.65 -14.08 7.81
N ASP A 35 12.26 -15.20 7.42
CA ASP A 35 13.59 -15.59 7.89
C ASP A 35 14.66 -14.54 7.61
N ALA A 36 14.51 -13.77 6.53
CA ALA A 36 15.45 -12.70 6.21
C ALA A 36 15.22 -11.42 7.05
N ILE A 37 13.98 -11.09 7.40
CA ILE A 37 13.63 -9.83 8.08
C ILE A 37 13.40 -9.95 9.58
N LYS A 38 13.18 -11.16 10.14
CA LYS A 38 12.83 -11.39 11.55
C LYS A 38 13.82 -10.85 12.58
N HIS A 39 15.01 -10.47 12.14
CA HIS A 39 16.04 -9.88 13.01
C HIS A 39 15.89 -8.35 13.18
N ALA A 40 15.01 -7.71 12.43
CA ALA A 40 14.69 -6.31 12.62
C ALA A 40 13.75 -6.13 13.82
N LYS A 41 13.82 -4.96 14.47
CA LYS A 41 12.92 -4.59 15.58
C LYS A 41 11.47 -4.51 15.11
N PHE A 42 11.26 -4.03 13.88
CA PHE A 42 9.95 -3.89 13.24
C PHE A 42 9.96 -4.57 11.86
N PRO A 43 9.78 -5.90 11.79
CA PRO A 43 9.69 -6.58 10.51
C PRO A 43 8.28 -6.43 9.90
N ARG A 44 8.21 -6.34 8.56
CA ARG A 44 6.95 -6.39 7.79
C ARG A 44 7.08 -7.40 6.66
N ILE A 45 6.09 -8.26 6.52
CA ILE A 45 5.96 -9.11 5.33
C ILE A 45 5.02 -8.42 4.35
N HIS A 46 5.49 -8.20 3.12
CA HIS A 46 4.68 -7.72 2.01
C HIS A 46 4.44 -8.88 1.04
N THR A 47 3.18 -9.27 0.84
CA THR A 47 2.81 -10.31 -0.13
C THR A 47 1.78 -9.77 -1.12
N PHE A 48 1.69 -10.39 -2.29
CA PHE A 48 0.84 -9.91 -3.37
C PHE A 48 0.27 -11.02 -4.23
N VAL A 49 -0.89 -10.75 -4.82
CA VAL A 49 -1.49 -11.56 -5.88
C VAL A 49 -2.11 -10.64 -6.94
N ALA A 50 -2.03 -11.03 -8.20
CA ALA A 50 -2.63 -10.24 -9.28
C ALA A 50 -4.16 -10.41 -9.31
N THR A 51 -4.87 -9.33 -9.60
CA THR A 51 -6.34 -9.26 -9.52
C THR A 51 -7.02 -8.82 -10.82
N SER A 52 -6.26 -8.35 -11.81
CA SER A 52 -6.82 -8.02 -13.11
C SER A 52 -7.19 -9.28 -13.90
N ASP A 53 -8.28 -9.23 -14.66
CA ASP A 53 -8.76 -10.36 -15.45
C ASP A 53 -7.68 -10.89 -16.41
N ILE A 54 -6.91 -10.00 -17.03
CA ILE A 54 -5.79 -10.38 -17.91
C ILE A 54 -4.72 -11.21 -17.17
N HIS A 55 -4.37 -10.84 -15.93
CA HIS A 55 -3.41 -11.60 -15.14
C HIS A 55 -3.99 -12.90 -14.61
N MET A 56 -5.26 -12.90 -14.20
CA MET A 56 -5.91 -14.12 -13.71
C MET A 56 -6.01 -15.16 -14.82
N GLU A 57 -6.36 -14.75 -16.04
CA GLU A 57 -6.51 -15.65 -17.18
C GLU A 57 -5.18 -16.15 -17.73
N HIS A 58 -4.22 -15.24 -18.00
CA HIS A 58 -3.01 -15.57 -18.75
C HIS A 58 -1.80 -15.91 -17.88
N LYS A 59 -1.64 -15.26 -16.73
CA LYS A 59 -0.50 -15.45 -15.82
C LYS A 59 -0.78 -16.47 -14.73
N LEU A 60 -1.87 -16.28 -13.98
CA LEU A 60 -2.17 -17.12 -12.82
C LEU A 60 -2.93 -18.40 -13.21
N LYS A 61 -3.75 -18.33 -14.26
CA LYS A 61 -4.70 -19.39 -14.64
C LYS A 61 -5.60 -19.79 -13.47
N LYS A 62 -6.19 -18.77 -12.82
CA LYS A 62 -7.01 -18.90 -11.61
C LYS A 62 -8.33 -18.16 -11.77
N SER A 63 -9.39 -18.74 -11.21
CA SER A 63 -10.66 -18.05 -11.07
C SER A 63 -10.63 -16.98 -9.97
N ARG A 64 -11.58 -16.04 -9.99
CA ARG A 64 -11.76 -15.04 -8.92
C ARG A 64 -11.88 -15.69 -7.53
N ALA A 65 -12.64 -16.78 -7.41
CA ALA A 65 -12.78 -17.54 -6.17
C ALA A 65 -11.42 -18.06 -5.65
N GLN A 66 -10.62 -18.66 -6.55
CA GLN A 66 -9.29 -19.14 -6.19
C GLN A 66 -8.33 -18.01 -5.76
N VAL A 67 -8.45 -16.81 -6.36
CA VAL A 67 -7.67 -15.64 -5.96
C VAL A 67 -8.07 -15.18 -4.56
N LEU A 68 -9.37 -15.18 -4.23
CA LEU A 68 -9.87 -14.89 -2.87
C LEU A 68 -9.32 -15.90 -1.84
N ASP A 69 -9.34 -17.19 -2.16
CA ASP A 69 -8.81 -18.24 -1.28
C ASP A 69 -7.30 -18.09 -1.07
N ILE A 70 -6.53 -17.83 -2.13
CA ILE A 70 -5.08 -17.56 -2.05
C ILE A 70 -4.82 -16.32 -1.18
N THR A 71 -5.57 -15.24 -1.38
CA THR A 71 -5.44 -14.03 -0.56
C THR A 71 -5.63 -14.34 0.91
N THR A 72 -6.73 -15.02 1.26
CA THR A 72 -7.04 -15.37 2.65
C THR A 72 -5.96 -16.28 3.24
N GLU A 73 -5.57 -17.35 2.53
CA GLU A 73 -4.60 -18.32 3.03
C GLU A 73 -3.20 -17.71 3.20
N MET A 74 -2.72 -16.94 2.22
CA MET A 74 -1.36 -16.42 2.24
C MET A 74 -1.20 -15.24 3.20
N VAL A 75 -2.19 -14.37 3.31
CA VAL A 75 -2.18 -13.29 4.31
C VAL A 75 -2.27 -13.87 5.72
N SER A 76 -3.12 -14.88 5.96
CA SER A 76 -3.18 -15.57 7.27
C SER A 76 -1.86 -16.27 7.59
N HIS A 77 -1.19 -16.88 6.61
CA HIS A 77 0.12 -17.47 6.81
C HIS A 77 1.17 -16.41 7.16
N ALA A 78 1.21 -15.29 6.44
CA ALA A 78 2.11 -14.18 6.75
C ALA A 78 1.85 -13.64 8.17
N LYS A 79 0.57 -13.46 8.54
CA LYS A 79 0.15 -13.00 9.87
C LYS A 79 0.55 -13.95 10.99
N SER A 80 0.58 -15.25 10.74
CA SER A 80 1.06 -16.23 11.73
C SER A 80 2.56 -16.12 12.03
N LEU A 81 3.33 -15.48 11.15
CA LEU A 81 4.78 -15.30 11.29
C LEU A 81 5.14 -13.87 11.77
N CYS A 82 4.38 -12.86 11.34
CA CYS A 82 4.70 -11.44 11.54
C CYS A 82 3.43 -10.65 11.82
N ASP A 83 3.47 -9.77 12.83
CA ASP A 83 2.31 -8.95 13.21
C ASP A 83 1.98 -7.86 12.17
N ASP A 84 2.95 -7.37 11.44
CA ASP A 84 2.77 -6.35 10.41
C ASP A 84 2.83 -6.99 9.02
N VAL A 85 1.67 -7.00 8.34
CA VAL A 85 1.49 -7.63 7.02
C VAL A 85 0.93 -6.63 6.04
N GLU A 86 1.65 -6.40 4.96
CA GLU A 86 1.21 -5.61 3.82
C GLU A 86 0.76 -6.53 2.68
N PHE A 87 -0.38 -6.22 2.11
CA PHE A 87 -0.95 -6.96 0.98
C PHE A 87 -1.18 -6.05 -0.22
N SER A 88 -0.67 -6.47 -1.39
CA SER A 88 -0.93 -5.81 -2.68
C SER A 88 -1.82 -6.64 -3.59
N ALA A 89 -2.81 -5.99 -4.17
CA ALA A 89 -3.53 -6.51 -5.33
C ALA A 89 -2.80 -6.06 -6.60
N GLU A 90 -1.87 -6.88 -7.13
CA GLU A 90 -1.10 -6.53 -8.33
C GLU A 90 -2.05 -6.17 -9.49
N ASP A 91 -1.75 -5.08 -10.18
CA ASP A 91 -2.54 -4.55 -11.29
C ASP A 91 -3.95 -4.06 -10.88
N ALA A 92 -4.04 -3.45 -9.68
CA ALA A 92 -5.29 -3.01 -9.08
C ALA A 92 -6.09 -2.06 -9.97
N LEU A 93 -5.43 -1.14 -10.66
CA LEU A 93 -6.08 -0.09 -11.46
C LEU A 93 -6.72 -0.63 -12.75
N ARG A 94 -6.38 -1.85 -13.17
CA ARG A 94 -7.03 -2.55 -14.30
C ARG A 94 -7.93 -3.69 -13.85
N SER A 95 -8.14 -3.83 -12.55
CA SER A 95 -9.04 -4.84 -11.97
C SER A 95 -10.50 -4.37 -11.99
N ASP A 96 -11.42 -5.32 -11.97
CA ASP A 96 -12.82 -5.05 -11.64
C ASP A 96 -12.91 -4.53 -10.19
N PHE A 97 -13.48 -3.36 -9.95
CA PHE A 97 -13.43 -2.70 -8.64
C PHE A 97 -14.25 -3.41 -7.56
N GLU A 98 -15.39 -4.03 -7.92
CA GLU A 98 -16.18 -4.78 -6.94
C GLU A 98 -15.43 -6.03 -6.48
N PHE A 99 -14.79 -6.73 -7.41
CA PHE A 99 -13.89 -7.83 -7.08
C PHE A 99 -12.68 -7.38 -6.26
N LEU A 100 -12.09 -6.25 -6.61
CA LEU A 100 -10.95 -5.67 -5.89
C LEU A 100 -11.31 -5.34 -4.44
N TYR A 101 -12.50 -4.77 -4.20
CA TYR A 101 -12.98 -4.49 -2.83
C TYR A 101 -13.18 -5.78 -2.02
N GLU A 102 -13.64 -6.84 -2.64
CA GLU A 102 -13.75 -8.14 -1.97
C GLU A 102 -12.38 -8.73 -1.63
N VAL A 103 -11.40 -8.67 -2.57
CA VAL A 103 -10.03 -9.12 -2.33
C VAL A 103 -9.41 -8.39 -1.13
N TYR A 104 -9.51 -7.06 -1.09
CA TYR A 104 -8.99 -6.28 0.03
C TYR A 104 -9.73 -6.55 1.34
N SER A 105 -11.04 -6.77 1.28
CA SER A 105 -11.83 -7.15 2.47
C SER A 105 -11.34 -8.49 3.04
N ARG A 106 -11.08 -9.48 2.18
CA ARG A 106 -10.49 -10.77 2.58
C ARG A 106 -9.09 -10.61 3.17
N ALA A 107 -8.27 -9.72 2.61
CA ALA A 107 -6.94 -9.44 3.15
C ALA A 107 -7.02 -8.83 4.56
N VAL A 108 -7.93 -7.88 4.80
CA VAL A 108 -8.16 -7.30 6.14
C VAL A 108 -8.64 -8.37 7.12
N GLU A 109 -9.63 -9.16 6.75
CA GLU A 109 -10.17 -10.27 7.57
C GLU A 109 -9.10 -11.32 7.91
N ALA A 110 -8.16 -11.56 6.98
CA ALA A 110 -7.03 -12.48 7.18
C ALA A 110 -5.88 -11.87 8.01
N GLY A 111 -5.92 -10.58 8.34
CA GLY A 111 -4.98 -9.92 9.25
C GLY A 111 -3.98 -8.97 8.61
N ALA A 112 -4.18 -8.53 7.37
CA ALA A 112 -3.38 -7.46 6.79
C ALA A 112 -3.52 -6.17 7.61
N THR A 113 -2.40 -5.47 7.81
CA THR A 113 -2.32 -4.17 8.51
C THR A 113 -2.19 -3.02 7.53
N THR A 114 -1.73 -3.32 6.31
CA THR A 114 -1.58 -2.35 5.22
C THR A 114 -2.10 -2.96 3.92
N LEU A 115 -2.92 -2.19 3.20
CA LEU A 115 -3.42 -2.53 1.87
C LEU A 115 -2.76 -1.63 0.85
N ASN A 116 -1.94 -2.20 -0.02
CA ASN A 116 -1.25 -1.45 -1.05
C ASN A 116 -1.97 -1.55 -2.40
N VAL A 117 -2.15 -0.41 -3.05
CA VAL A 117 -2.89 -0.25 -4.31
C VAL A 117 -1.91 0.14 -5.41
N PRO A 118 -1.46 -0.82 -6.25
CA PRO A 118 -0.46 -0.54 -7.27
C PRO A 118 -1.07 -0.13 -8.60
N ASP A 119 -0.62 1.02 -9.14
CA ASP A 119 -0.68 1.35 -10.56
C ASP A 119 0.51 0.68 -11.27
N THR A 120 0.34 -0.61 -11.53
CA THR A 120 1.44 -1.49 -11.99
C THR A 120 1.96 -1.10 -13.37
N VAL A 121 1.11 -0.55 -14.24
CA VAL A 121 1.49 -0.16 -15.61
C VAL A 121 1.64 1.34 -15.78
N GLY A 122 1.46 2.14 -14.73
CA GLY A 122 1.69 3.57 -14.73
C GLY A 122 0.80 4.36 -15.70
N TYR A 123 -0.47 3.96 -15.85
CA TYR A 123 -1.38 4.54 -16.84
C TYR A 123 -2.54 5.34 -16.24
N THR A 124 -2.70 5.28 -14.91
CA THR A 124 -3.82 5.91 -14.20
C THR A 124 -3.66 7.42 -14.11
N THR A 125 -4.79 8.12 -14.17
CA THR A 125 -4.85 9.57 -13.93
C THR A 125 -5.10 9.88 -12.45
N PRO A 126 -4.75 11.11 -11.97
CA PRO A 126 -5.00 11.50 -10.57
C PRO A 126 -6.47 11.39 -10.14
N ALA A 127 -7.42 11.72 -11.03
CA ALA A 127 -8.84 11.63 -10.74
C ALA A 127 -9.34 10.20 -10.56
N GLU A 128 -8.84 9.27 -11.39
CA GLU A 128 -9.16 7.84 -11.28
C GLU A 128 -8.59 7.25 -10.00
N PHE A 129 -7.33 7.57 -9.66
CA PHE A 129 -6.71 7.07 -8.44
C PHE A 129 -7.41 7.58 -7.18
N PHE A 130 -7.70 8.90 -7.12
CA PHE A 130 -8.52 9.49 -6.06
C PHE A 130 -9.85 8.74 -5.89
N SER A 131 -10.55 8.49 -7.01
CA SER A 131 -11.87 7.83 -7.01
C SER A 131 -11.79 6.39 -6.50
N LEU A 132 -10.75 5.65 -6.88
CA LEU A 132 -10.52 4.29 -6.38
C LEU A 132 -10.28 4.28 -4.87
N ILE A 133 -9.38 5.13 -4.35
CA ILE A 133 -9.09 5.19 -2.91
C ILE A 133 -10.35 5.58 -2.12
N LYS A 134 -11.15 6.52 -2.63
CA LYS A 134 -12.46 6.86 -2.04
C LYS A 134 -13.42 5.68 -2.05
N GLY A 135 -13.47 4.94 -3.17
CA GLY A 135 -14.27 3.73 -3.31
C GLY A 135 -13.87 2.66 -2.30
N MET A 136 -12.58 2.43 -2.11
CA MET A 136 -12.07 1.49 -1.11
C MET A 136 -12.50 1.85 0.30
N ARG A 137 -12.38 3.13 0.69
CA ARG A 137 -12.83 3.61 2.00
C ARG A 137 -14.31 3.38 2.27
N LYS A 138 -15.12 3.30 1.23
CA LYS A 138 -16.57 3.07 1.33
C LYS A 138 -16.94 1.59 1.33
N ASN A 139 -16.23 0.77 0.55
CA ASN A 139 -16.69 -0.57 0.18
C ASN A 139 -15.82 -1.70 0.79
N VAL A 140 -14.58 -1.43 1.20
CA VAL A 140 -13.73 -2.47 1.82
C VAL A 140 -14.09 -2.62 3.29
N ARG A 141 -14.47 -3.84 3.68
CA ARG A 141 -14.81 -4.15 5.08
C ARG A 141 -13.57 -4.06 5.98
N GLY A 142 -13.70 -3.33 7.08
CA GLY A 142 -12.62 -3.17 8.06
C GLY A 142 -11.53 -2.18 7.66
N ILE A 143 -11.73 -1.37 6.61
CA ILE A 143 -10.76 -0.42 6.06
C ILE A 143 -10.22 0.58 7.11
N ASP A 144 -11.02 0.94 8.10
CA ASP A 144 -10.62 1.90 9.15
C ASP A 144 -9.59 1.33 10.14
N LYS A 145 -9.34 0.02 10.09
CA LYS A 145 -8.36 -0.67 10.95
C LYS A 145 -6.99 -0.80 10.31
N VAL A 146 -6.85 -0.42 9.05
CA VAL A 146 -5.65 -0.64 8.24
C VAL A 146 -5.19 0.64 7.55
N THR A 147 -3.92 0.67 7.17
CA THR A 147 -3.36 1.74 6.36
C THR A 147 -3.59 1.46 4.88
N ILE A 148 -4.07 2.46 4.12
CA ILE A 148 -4.08 2.40 2.66
C ILE A 148 -2.74 2.93 2.17
N SER A 149 -2.01 2.08 1.46
CA SER A 149 -0.76 2.36 0.76
C SER A 149 -1.01 2.48 -0.74
N VAL A 150 -0.18 3.23 -1.43
CA VAL A 150 -0.19 3.32 -2.90
C VAL A 150 1.20 3.09 -3.47
N HIS A 151 1.24 2.40 -4.59
CA HIS A 151 2.42 2.17 -5.40
C HIS A 151 2.13 2.63 -6.83
N GLY A 152 3.13 3.17 -7.55
CA GLY A 152 2.88 3.61 -8.91
C GLY A 152 4.13 3.76 -9.74
N HIS A 153 4.00 3.38 -11.01
CA HIS A 153 4.99 3.60 -12.05
C HIS A 153 4.72 4.89 -12.80
N ASN A 154 5.76 5.41 -13.47
CA ASN A 154 5.77 6.76 -14.04
C ASN A 154 5.68 6.76 -15.57
N ASP A 155 5.06 5.75 -16.17
CA ASP A 155 5.01 5.56 -17.61
C ASP A 155 4.35 6.74 -18.36
N LEU A 156 3.30 7.32 -17.77
CA LEU A 156 2.68 8.54 -18.28
C LEU A 156 3.14 9.84 -17.58
N GLY A 157 4.19 9.78 -16.75
CA GLY A 157 4.71 10.95 -16.04
C GLY A 157 3.80 11.46 -14.92
N MET A 158 2.87 10.65 -14.40
CA MET A 158 1.86 11.07 -13.43
C MET A 158 2.00 10.43 -12.04
N ALA A 159 3.01 9.63 -11.78
CA ALA A 159 3.11 8.86 -10.53
C ALA A 159 3.02 9.74 -9.28
N VAL A 160 3.76 10.85 -9.20
CA VAL A 160 3.71 11.77 -8.06
C VAL A 160 2.35 12.48 -7.97
N ALA A 161 1.79 12.91 -9.10
CA ALA A 161 0.47 13.55 -9.14
C ALA A 161 -0.64 12.58 -8.68
N ASN A 162 -0.55 11.32 -9.08
CA ASN A 162 -1.44 10.25 -8.65
C ASN A 162 -1.36 10.03 -7.14
N PHE A 163 -0.16 10.06 -6.55
CA PHE A 163 0.03 9.89 -5.11
C PHE A 163 -0.54 11.06 -4.31
N LEU A 164 -0.35 12.28 -4.79
CA LEU A 164 -0.94 13.46 -4.17
C LEU A 164 -2.48 13.38 -4.17
N ALA A 165 -3.08 12.92 -5.27
CA ALA A 165 -4.52 12.68 -5.36
C ALA A 165 -4.97 11.50 -4.46
N ALA A 166 -4.17 10.44 -4.34
CA ALA A 166 -4.45 9.32 -3.45
C ALA A 166 -4.47 9.75 -1.97
N ILE A 167 -3.57 10.66 -1.55
CA ILE A 167 -3.58 11.27 -0.21
C ILE A 167 -4.91 11.98 0.04
N GLU A 168 -5.39 12.75 -0.91
CA GLU A 168 -6.70 13.42 -0.83
C GLU A 168 -7.84 12.39 -0.74
N GLY A 169 -7.69 11.23 -1.38
CA GLY A 169 -8.61 10.09 -1.31
C GLY A 169 -8.60 9.36 0.04
N GLY A 170 -7.51 9.49 0.80
CA GLY A 170 -7.37 8.84 2.11
C GLY A 170 -6.21 7.86 2.25
N ALA A 171 -5.31 7.76 1.27
CA ALA A 171 -4.06 7.00 1.41
C ALA A 171 -3.14 7.65 2.45
N ARG A 172 -2.35 6.83 3.16
CA ARG A 172 -1.45 7.28 4.24
C ARG A 172 -0.04 6.69 4.16
N GLN A 173 0.20 5.77 3.25
CA GLN A 173 1.53 5.28 2.90
C GLN A 173 1.72 5.41 1.39
N MET A 174 2.90 5.84 0.95
CA MET A 174 3.28 5.99 -0.46
C MET A 174 4.60 5.29 -0.70
N GLU A 175 4.63 4.33 -1.61
CA GLU A 175 5.85 3.63 -2.01
C GLU A 175 6.58 4.43 -3.08
N CYS A 176 7.69 5.03 -2.70
CA CYS A 176 8.51 5.88 -3.55
C CYS A 176 9.93 5.34 -3.68
N THR A 177 10.66 5.83 -4.66
CA THR A 177 12.09 5.55 -4.79
C THR A 177 12.89 6.85 -4.87
N ILE A 178 14.15 6.81 -4.41
CA ILE A 178 15.08 7.93 -4.59
C ILE A 178 15.28 8.19 -6.08
N ASN A 179 15.12 9.44 -6.50
CA ASN A 179 15.19 9.89 -7.91
C ASN A 179 14.17 9.20 -8.84
N GLY A 180 13.12 8.58 -8.31
CA GLY A 180 12.14 7.85 -9.11
C GLY A 180 12.70 6.63 -9.84
N ILE A 181 13.85 6.09 -9.43
CA ILE A 181 14.48 4.93 -10.09
C ILE A 181 13.57 3.70 -9.94
N GLY A 182 13.26 3.05 -11.05
CA GLY A 182 12.39 1.88 -11.08
C GLY A 182 12.27 1.26 -12.46
N GLU A 183 11.32 0.35 -12.60
CA GLU A 183 11.04 -0.31 -13.87
C GLU A 183 10.58 0.68 -14.95
N ARG A 184 10.94 0.44 -16.17
CA ARG A 184 10.56 1.19 -17.38
C ARG A 184 10.86 2.70 -17.25
N ALA A 185 9.83 3.54 -17.03
CA ALA A 185 9.95 4.99 -16.84
C ALA A 185 10.19 5.41 -15.38
N GLY A 186 10.30 4.44 -14.47
CA GLY A 186 10.54 4.66 -13.05
C GLY A 186 9.28 4.61 -12.18
N ASN A 187 9.47 4.93 -10.92
CA ASN A 187 8.44 5.01 -9.88
C ASN A 187 8.20 6.48 -9.50
N ALA A 188 7.28 6.71 -8.57
CA ALA A 188 7.15 8.02 -7.93
C ALA A 188 8.45 8.42 -7.23
N ALA A 189 8.98 9.61 -7.54
CA ALA A 189 10.18 10.14 -6.91
C ALA A 189 9.86 10.63 -5.49
N LEU A 190 10.62 10.11 -4.51
CA LEU A 190 10.44 10.45 -3.09
C LEU A 190 10.58 11.96 -2.85
N GLU A 191 11.63 12.56 -3.39
CA GLU A 191 11.97 13.97 -3.24
C GLU A 191 10.89 14.90 -3.82
N GLU A 192 10.30 14.56 -4.96
CA GLU A 192 9.21 15.34 -5.58
C GLU A 192 7.96 15.27 -4.72
N LEU A 193 7.60 14.08 -4.21
CA LEU A 193 6.45 13.92 -3.33
C LEU A 193 6.63 14.68 -2.02
N VAL A 194 7.80 14.53 -1.36
CA VAL A 194 8.11 15.23 -0.10
C VAL A 194 8.10 16.73 -0.29
N MET A 195 8.70 17.25 -1.35
CA MET A 195 8.70 18.69 -1.65
C MET A 195 7.31 19.19 -2.02
N GLY A 196 6.54 18.43 -2.76
CA GLY A 196 5.14 18.75 -3.06
C GLY A 196 4.30 18.91 -1.79
N LEU A 197 4.39 17.98 -0.86
CA LEU A 197 3.71 18.04 0.43
C LEU A 197 4.24 19.19 1.31
N HIS A 198 5.56 19.42 1.33
CA HIS A 198 6.18 20.48 2.13
C HIS A 198 5.76 21.87 1.65
N VAL A 199 5.89 22.15 0.37
CA VAL A 199 5.53 23.46 -0.23
C VAL A 199 4.02 23.72 -0.14
N ARG A 200 3.21 22.67 -0.28
CA ARG A 200 1.75 22.77 -0.20
C ARG A 200 1.18 22.34 1.16
N LYS A 201 1.98 22.41 2.22
CA LYS A 201 1.62 21.97 3.58
C LYS A 201 0.26 22.52 4.05
N ALA A 202 -0.01 23.78 3.82
CA ALA A 202 -1.29 24.41 4.20
C ALA A 202 -2.51 23.76 3.50
N TYR A 203 -2.33 23.30 2.26
CA TYR A 203 -3.38 22.60 1.51
C TYR A 203 -3.56 21.16 1.99
N TYR A 204 -2.47 20.43 2.20
CA TYR A 204 -2.55 19.00 2.55
C TYR A 204 -2.84 18.74 4.02
N LYS A 205 -2.59 19.70 4.94
CA LYS A 205 -2.80 19.55 6.38
C LYS A 205 -4.18 18.98 6.72
N LYS A 206 -5.25 19.48 6.09
CA LYS A 206 -6.65 19.07 6.29
C LYS A 206 -6.92 17.57 6.02
N PHE A 207 -6.09 16.91 5.23
CA PHE A 207 -6.26 15.49 4.92
C PHE A 207 -5.59 14.57 5.95
N PHE A 208 -4.72 15.11 6.82
CA PHE A 208 -4.04 14.39 7.89
C PHE A 208 -4.64 14.66 9.27
N GLU A 209 -5.43 15.71 9.42
CA GLU A 209 -6.15 16.01 10.66
C GLU A 209 -7.35 15.05 10.82
N ARG A 210 -7.55 14.56 12.03
CA ARG A 210 -8.74 13.78 12.36
C ARG A 210 -9.95 14.71 12.40
N PRO A 211 -11.16 14.25 11.98
CA PRO A 211 -12.38 15.08 12.03
C PRO A 211 -12.63 15.73 13.41
N GLU A 212 -12.32 14.99 14.49
CA GLU A 212 -12.50 15.46 15.86
C GLU A 212 -11.57 16.64 16.23
N GLU A 213 -10.38 16.72 15.62
CA GLU A 213 -9.43 17.80 15.85
C GLU A 213 -9.83 19.08 15.04
N SER A 214 -10.51 18.91 13.91
CA SER A 214 -10.95 20.02 13.08
C SER A 214 -12.19 20.74 13.66
N GLU A 215 -13.12 20.01 14.31
CA GLU A 215 -14.28 20.61 14.99
C GLU A 215 -13.88 21.39 16.25
N ALA A 216 -12.91 20.87 17.03
CA ALA A 216 -12.39 21.57 18.21
C ALA A 216 -11.68 22.89 17.85
N ALA A 217 -11.01 22.95 16.69
CA ALA A 217 -10.38 24.18 16.19
C ALA A 217 -11.41 25.24 15.74
N LEU A 218 -12.56 24.81 15.20
CA LEU A 218 -13.62 25.69 14.74
C LEU A 218 -14.47 26.26 15.91
N THR A 219 -14.61 25.50 17.00
CA THR A 219 -15.34 25.95 18.19
C THR A 219 -14.53 26.91 19.06
N ASN A 220 -13.21 26.76 19.13
CA ASN A 220 -12.33 27.66 19.89
C ASN A 220 -12.07 29.00 19.18
N GLY A 221 -12.38 29.14 17.91
CA GLY A 221 -12.26 30.41 17.14
C GLY A 221 -13.45 31.36 17.27
N ARG A 222 -14.53 30.98 18.00
CA ARG A 222 -15.74 31.84 18.20
C ARG A 222 -15.84 32.50 19.58
N GLN A 223 -14.79 32.42 20.39
CA GLN A 223 -14.71 33.17 21.66
C GLN A 223 -13.46 34.04 21.67
N LYS A 224 -13.45 35.11 20.86
CA LYS A 224 -12.74 36.38 21.13
C LYS A 224 -13.33 37.51 20.29
#